data_cba21ae147f37cbd11f8fd103544ea3a
#
_entry.id   cba21ae147f37cbd11f8fd103544ea3a
#
_cell.length_a   1.000
_cell.length_b   1.000
_cell.length_c   1.000
_cell.angle_alpha   90.00
_cell.angle_beta   90.00
_cell.angle_gamma   90.00
#
_symmetry.space_group_name_H-M   'P 1'
#
loop_
_entity.id
_entity.type
_entity.pdbx_description
1 polymer ?
#
loop_
_entity_poly.entity_id
_entity_poly.type
_entity_poly.pdbx_seq_one_letter_code
_entity_poly.pdbx_strand_id
1 'polypeptide(L)'
;MKHHPVILSIAGSDCSGGAGIQADIKAISALGGYAASAITAITVQNTLGVHTVQAMSPEIVRGQIEAVMEDLQPVALKIGMINDIQIVRVISDCIRKYTPKYIVYDPVMVSTSGRKLMTDEAIEEIKKELLPLVTLATPNLDET
;
A
#
# COMPACT_ATOMS: atom_id res chain seq x y z
N MET A 1 -0.01 7.72 29.76
CA MET A 1 0.15 6.65 28.75
C MET A 1 0.53 7.26 27.42
N LYS A 2 1.63 6.80 26.81
CA LYS A 2 2.00 7.28 25.49
C LYS A 2 1.08 6.66 24.44
N HIS A 3 0.42 7.50 23.67
CA HIS A 3 -0.31 7.05 22.51
C HIS A 3 0.62 7.03 21.31
N HIS A 4 0.76 5.87 20.68
CA HIS A 4 1.48 5.75 19.42
C HIS A 4 0.49 5.94 18.28
N PRO A 5 0.78 6.83 17.30
CA PRO A 5 -0.11 6.93 16.14
C PRO A 5 -0.11 5.61 15.38
N VAL A 6 -1.30 5.17 15.01
CA VAL A 6 -1.46 3.96 14.19
C VAL A 6 -1.42 4.35 12.72
N ILE A 7 -0.59 3.66 11.97
CA ILE A 7 -0.46 3.88 10.52
C ILE A 7 -0.66 2.54 9.83
N LEU A 8 -1.57 2.52 8.87
CA LEU A 8 -1.85 1.33 8.07
C LEU A 8 -1.06 1.39 6.76
N SER A 9 -0.19 0.42 6.54
CA SER A 9 0.47 0.22 5.26
C SER A 9 -0.36 -0.73 4.40
N ILE A 10 -0.73 -0.29 3.21
CA ILE A 10 -1.44 -1.09 2.20
C ILE A 10 -0.45 -1.30 1.05
N ALA A 11 0.16 -2.47 0.98
CA ALA A 11 1.25 -2.72 0.04
C ALA A 11 1.50 -4.22 -0.15
N GLY A 12 2.40 -4.54 -1.05
CA GLY A 12 2.84 -5.91 -1.23
C GLY A 12 3.78 -6.36 -0.13
N SER A 13 3.93 -7.66 -0.01
CA SER A 13 4.86 -8.28 0.93
C SER A 13 6.16 -8.63 0.21
N ASP A 14 7.26 -8.10 0.70
CA ASP A 14 8.61 -8.43 0.26
C ASP A 14 9.25 -9.40 1.26
N CYS A 15 9.36 -10.67 0.86
CA CYS A 15 9.91 -11.70 1.75
C CYS A 15 11.37 -11.46 2.13
N SER A 16 12.13 -10.66 1.36
CA SER A 16 13.52 -10.32 1.70
C SER A 16 13.62 -9.16 2.70
N GLY A 17 12.52 -8.48 2.98
CA GLY A 17 12.45 -7.48 4.04
C GLY A 17 12.87 -6.07 3.66
N GLY A 18 13.27 -5.82 2.41
CA GLY A 18 13.83 -4.54 1.99
C GLY A 18 12.83 -3.55 1.41
N ALA A 19 11.61 -3.99 1.12
CA ALA A 19 10.58 -3.18 0.51
C ALA A 19 9.21 -3.57 1.06
N GLY A 20 8.14 -3.03 0.47
CA GLY A 20 6.76 -3.38 0.79
C GLY A 20 6.40 -3.11 2.25
N ILE A 21 5.47 -3.90 2.77
CA ILE A 21 5.00 -3.75 4.15
C ILE A 21 6.14 -3.93 5.16
N GLN A 22 7.11 -4.77 4.87
CA GLN A 22 8.23 -5.03 5.78
C GLN A 22 9.07 -3.76 6.00
N ALA A 23 9.41 -3.06 4.93
CA ALA A 23 10.11 -1.78 5.03
C ALA A 23 9.27 -0.73 5.74
N ASP A 24 7.97 -0.67 5.44
CA ASP A 24 7.05 0.28 6.04
C ASP A 24 6.90 0.05 7.55
N ILE A 25 6.73 -1.20 7.96
CA ILE A 25 6.63 -1.56 9.39
C ILE A 25 7.88 -1.13 10.15
N LYS A 26 9.07 -1.41 9.58
CA LYS A 26 10.33 -1.02 10.19
C LYS A 26 10.44 0.49 10.34
N ALA A 27 10.12 1.23 9.29
CA ALA A 27 10.22 2.69 9.30
C ALA A 27 9.23 3.32 10.29
N ILE A 28 7.98 2.90 10.26
CA ILE A 28 6.93 3.39 11.17
C ILE A 28 7.31 3.11 12.61
N SER A 29 7.76 1.90 12.90
CA SER A 29 8.14 1.49 14.25
C SER A 29 9.37 2.27 14.75
N ALA A 30 10.36 2.49 13.88
CA ALA A 30 11.56 3.25 14.22
C ALA A 30 11.23 4.71 14.55
N LEU A 31 10.18 5.26 13.95
CA LEU A 31 9.74 6.63 14.20
C LEU A 31 8.73 6.76 15.35
N GLY A 32 8.45 5.68 16.05
CA GLY A 32 7.57 5.69 17.22
C GLY A 32 6.10 5.46 16.94
N GLY A 33 5.74 5.04 15.72
CA GLY A 33 4.36 4.70 15.38
C GLY A 33 4.05 3.23 15.64
N TYR A 34 2.79 2.90 15.61
CA TYR A 34 2.30 1.53 15.58
C TYR A 34 1.91 1.18 14.15
N ALA A 35 2.57 0.18 13.56
CA ALA A 35 2.34 -0.21 12.18
C ALA A 35 1.34 -1.36 12.09
N ALA A 36 0.28 -1.16 11.29
CA ALA A 36 -0.59 -2.22 10.84
C ALA A 36 -0.41 -2.41 9.34
N SER A 37 -0.87 -3.52 8.78
CA SER A 37 -0.67 -3.80 7.37
C SER A 37 -1.88 -4.47 6.74
N ALA A 38 -2.10 -4.15 5.45
CA ALA A 38 -3.01 -4.86 4.56
C ALA A 38 -2.20 -5.26 3.33
N ILE A 39 -2.05 -6.56 3.12
CA ILE A 39 -1.21 -7.10 2.04
C ILE A 39 -2.02 -7.17 0.75
N THR A 40 -1.52 -6.52 -0.31
CA THR A 40 -2.15 -6.54 -1.64
C THR A 40 -1.64 -7.67 -2.50
N ALA A 41 -0.42 -8.11 -2.29
CA ALA A 41 0.20 -9.20 -3.05
C ALA A 41 1.37 -9.79 -2.26
N ILE A 42 1.61 -11.07 -2.48
CA ILE A 42 2.82 -11.74 -1.99
C ILE A 42 3.84 -11.74 -3.14
N THR A 43 5.07 -11.34 -2.85
CA THR A 43 6.14 -11.45 -3.84
C THR A 43 7.13 -12.53 -3.44
N VAL A 44 7.62 -13.25 -4.44
CA VAL A 44 8.79 -14.11 -4.29
C VAL A 44 9.96 -13.30 -4.84
N GLN A 45 10.74 -12.70 -3.95
CA GLN A 45 11.83 -11.82 -4.35
C GLN A 45 12.99 -11.86 -3.38
N ASN A 46 14.12 -11.35 -3.85
CA ASN A 46 15.33 -11.15 -3.06
C ASN A 46 16.02 -9.87 -3.56
N THR A 47 17.26 -9.63 -3.13
CA THR A 47 18.00 -8.43 -3.53
C THR A 47 18.36 -8.39 -5.02
N LEU A 48 18.23 -9.53 -5.72
CA LEU A 48 18.51 -9.62 -7.16
C LEU A 48 17.29 -9.34 -8.04
N GLY A 49 16.09 -9.44 -7.50
CA GLY A 49 14.89 -9.12 -8.26
C GLY A 49 13.64 -9.84 -7.79
N VAL A 50 12.55 -9.53 -8.47
CA VAL A 50 11.22 -10.12 -8.24
C VAL A 50 11.05 -11.30 -9.19
N HIS A 51 10.82 -12.50 -8.63
CA HIS A 51 10.62 -13.72 -9.42
C HIS A 51 9.14 -13.99 -9.71
N THR A 52 8.27 -13.81 -8.71
CA THR A 52 6.84 -14.11 -8.82
C THR A 52 6.05 -13.12 -7.97
N VAL A 53 4.89 -12.74 -8.46
CA VAL A 53 3.93 -11.91 -7.72
C VAL A 53 2.59 -12.62 -7.72
N GLN A 54 2.01 -12.82 -6.55
CA GLN A 54 0.66 -13.35 -6.42
C GLN A 54 -0.23 -12.33 -5.74
N ALA A 55 -1.19 -11.80 -6.48
CA ALA A 55 -2.16 -10.84 -5.95
C ALA A 55 -3.08 -11.51 -4.93
N MET A 56 -3.43 -10.76 -3.90
CA MET A 56 -4.53 -11.14 -3.00
C MET A 56 -5.85 -10.82 -3.68
N SER A 57 -6.91 -11.54 -3.33
CA SER A 57 -8.23 -11.22 -3.86
C SER A 57 -8.71 -9.87 -3.35
N PRO A 58 -9.55 -9.16 -4.13
CA PRO A 58 -10.13 -7.90 -3.65
C PRO A 58 -10.85 -8.03 -2.31
N GLU A 59 -11.54 -9.14 -2.09
CA GLU A 59 -12.27 -9.41 -0.84
C GLU A 59 -11.32 -9.51 0.36
N ILE A 60 -10.17 -10.15 0.19
CA ILE A 60 -9.16 -10.28 1.25
C ILE A 60 -8.51 -8.93 1.55
N VAL A 61 -8.21 -8.15 0.51
CA VAL A 61 -7.66 -6.80 0.71
C VAL A 61 -8.66 -5.93 1.46
N ARG A 62 -9.92 -5.91 1.03
CA ARG A 62 -10.99 -5.16 1.72
C ARG A 62 -11.12 -5.60 3.17
N GLY A 63 -11.19 -6.89 3.42
CA GLY A 63 -11.33 -7.45 4.77
C GLY A 63 -10.22 -7.02 5.71
N GLN A 64 -8.96 -7.01 5.23
CA GLN A 64 -7.83 -6.55 6.02
C GLN A 64 -7.95 -5.06 6.37
N ILE A 65 -8.29 -4.22 5.39
CA ILE A 65 -8.43 -2.78 5.60
C ILE A 65 -9.56 -2.51 6.59
N GLU A 66 -10.72 -3.12 6.39
CA GLU A 66 -11.88 -2.92 7.26
C GLU A 66 -11.60 -3.36 8.70
N ALA A 67 -10.98 -4.53 8.88
CA ALA A 67 -10.62 -5.03 10.20
C ALA A 67 -9.74 -4.05 10.97
N VAL A 68 -8.73 -3.48 10.30
CA VAL A 68 -7.82 -2.51 10.92
C VAL A 68 -8.52 -1.16 11.16
N MET A 69 -9.27 -0.67 10.18
CA MET A 69 -9.95 0.64 10.31
C MET A 69 -10.99 0.63 11.42
N GLU A 70 -11.72 -0.47 11.58
CA GLU A 70 -12.80 -0.57 12.57
C GLU A 70 -12.29 -0.72 14.01
N ASP A 71 -11.13 -1.33 14.19
CA ASP A 71 -10.56 -1.58 15.52
C ASP A 71 -9.50 -0.53 15.89
N LEU A 72 -8.45 -0.43 15.10
CA LEU A 72 -7.28 0.40 15.44
C LEU A 72 -7.43 1.87 15.03
N GLN A 73 -8.31 2.18 14.11
CA GLN A 73 -8.61 3.54 13.66
C GLN A 73 -7.35 4.34 13.28
N PRO A 74 -6.59 3.89 12.26
CA PRO A 74 -5.36 4.56 11.87
C PRO A 74 -5.58 6.04 11.52
N VAL A 75 -4.64 6.89 11.93
CA VAL A 75 -4.67 8.32 11.56
C VAL A 75 -4.19 8.53 10.12
N ALA A 76 -3.40 7.59 9.62
CA ALA A 76 -2.81 7.69 8.28
C ALA A 76 -2.78 6.33 7.58
N LEU A 77 -2.91 6.38 6.27
CA LEU A 77 -2.66 5.26 5.39
C LEU A 77 -1.41 5.54 4.57
N LYS A 78 -0.57 4.54 4.38
CA LYS A 78 0.47 4.56 3.35
C LYS A 78 0.13 3.49 2.33
N ILE A 79 0.06 3.86 1.07
CA ILE A 79 -0.29 2.97 -0.02
C ILE A 79 0.94 2.77 -0.89
N GLY A 80 1.35 1.52 -1.05
CA GLY A 80 2.47 1.14 -1.90
C GLY A 80 2.00 0.39 -3.14
N MET A 81 2.46 -0.84 -3.32
CA MET A 81 2.17 -1.63 -4.51
C MET A 81 0.69 -2.00 -4.61
N ILE A 82 0.08 -1.60 -5.72
CA ILE A 82 -1.26 -2.00 -6.14
C ILE A 82 -1.12 -2.61 -7.53
N ASN A 83 -1.53 -3.85 -7.70
CA ASN A 83 -1.23 -4.58 -8.92
C ASN A 83 -2.39 -4.71 -9.93
N ASP A 84 -3.62 -4.40 -9.55
CA ASP A 84 -4.74 -4.42 -10.50
C ASP A 84 -5.84 -3.41 -10.14
N ILE A 85 -6.74 -3.21 -11.12
CA ILE A 85 -7.84 -2.23 -11.04
C ILE A 85 -8.81 -2.53 -9.89
N GLN A 86 -9.07 -3.80 -9.59
CA GLN A 86 -10.01 -4.16 -8.53
C GLN A 86 -9.48 -3.75 -7.15
N ILE A 87 -8.17 -3.90 -6.94
CA ILE A 87 -7.53 -3.47 -5.70
C ILE A 87 -7.58 -1.95 -5.57
N VAL A 88 -7.33 -1.21 -6.65
CA VAL A 88 -7.46 0.26 -6.66
C VAL A 88 -8.86 0.68 -6.22
N ARG A 89 -9.89 0.03 -6.75
CA ARG A 89 -11.30 0.32 -6.41
C ARG A 89 -11.61 0.03 -4.96
N VAL A 90 -11.14 -1.13 -4.45
CA VAL A 90 -11.31 -1.50 -3.04
C VAL A 90 -10.70 -0.45 -2.12
N ILE A 91 -9.46 -0.05 -2.39
CA ILE A 91 -8.76 0.93 -1.56
C ILE A 91 -9.49 2.28 -1.60
N SER A 92 -9.89 2.73 -2.80
CA SER A 92 -10.60 4.00 -2.97
C SER A 92 -11.94 4.00 -2.23
N ASP A 93 -12.69 2.89 -2.31
CA ASP A 93 -13.95 2.74 -1.59
C ASP A 93 -13.75 2.79 -0.07
N CYS A 94 -12.73 2.11 0.44
CA CYS A 94 -12.42 2.13 1.86
C CYS A 94 -12.01 3.52 2.35
N ILE A 95 -11.24 4.26 1.55
CA ILE A 95 -10.87 5.64 1.87
C ILE A 95 -12.12 6.52 1.98
N ARG A 96 -13.05 6.40 1.04
CA ARG A 96 -14.30 7.17 1.08
C ARG A 96 -15.17 6.79 2.27
N LYS A 97 -15.18 5.51 2.64
CA LYS A 97 -15.98 5.02 3.76
C LYS A 97 -15.44 5.48 5.11
N TYR A 98 -14.13 5.37 5.32
CA TYR A 98 -13.51 5.61 6.64
C TYR A 98 -12.87 6.98 6.79
N THR A 99 -12.63 7.68 5.69
CA THR A 99 -12.08 9.06 5.68
C THR A 99 -10.89 9.26 6.63
N PRO A 100 -9.79 8.48 6.48
CA PRO A 100 -8.61 8.67 7.31
C PRO A 100 -8.03 10.07 7.12
N LYS A 101 -7.38 10.61 8.15
CA LYS A 101 -6.91 12.01 8.14
C LYS A 101 -5.82 12.25 7.11
N TYR A 102 -4.88 11.31 6.98
CA TYR A 102 -3.76 11.45 6.04
C TYR A 102 -3.65 10.21 5.16
N ILE A 103 -3.39 10.42 3.88
CA ILE A 103 -3.20 9.34 2.91
C ILE A 103 -1.96 9.68 2.09
N VAL A 104 -0.94 8.83 2.20
CA VAL A 104 0.30 8.95 1.44
C VAL A 104 0.32 7.84 0.40
N TYR A 105 0.47 8.21 -0.85
CA TYR A 105 0.60 7.25 -1.94
C TYR A 105 2.02 7.28 -2.52
N ASP A 106 2.70 6.15 -2.40
CA ASP A 106 4.01 5.94 -2.99
C ASP A 106 3.83 5.03 -4.22
N PRO A 107 3.77 5.60 -5.43
CA PRO A 107 3.54 4.80 -6.62
C PRO A 107 4.71 3.83 -6.85
N VAL A 108 4.41 2.54 -6.90
CA VAL A 108 5.39 1.49 -7.20
C VAL A 108 4.94 0.80 -8.48
N MET A 109 5.33 1.36 -9.62
CA MET A 109 4.92 0.88 -10.94
C MET A 109 5.87 -0.17 -11.49
N VAL A 110 7.16 -0.04 -11.18
CA VAL A 110 8.22 -0.92 -11.66
C VAL A 110 9.14 -1.24 -10.49
N SER A 111 9.53 -2.51 -10.35
CA SER A 111 10.50 -2.92 -9.34
C SER A 111 11.89 -2.39 -9.67
N THR A 112 12.81 -2.42 -8.66
CA THR A 112 14.21 -2.01 -8.87
C THR A 112 14.91 -2.86 -9.93
N SER A 113 14.44 -4.09 -10.18
CA SER A 113 14.94 -4.97 -11.24
C SER A 113 14.30 -4.72 -12.61
N GLY A 114 13.38 -3.74 -12.74
CA GLY A 114 12.72 -3.39 -13.97
C GLY A 114 11.43 -4.13 -14.27
N ARG A 115 10.95 -5.00 -13.37
CA ARG A 115 9.69 -5.72 -13.54
C ARG A 115 8.50 -4.78 -13.34
N LYS A 116 7.59 -4.73 -14.32
CA LYS A 116 6.34 -3.97 -14.20
C LYS A 116 5.44 -4.63 -13.16
N LEU A 117 4.99 -3.85 -12.18
CA LEU A 117 4.23 -4.34 -11.02
C LEU A 117 2.74 -4.02 -11.07
N MET A 118 2.28 -3.23 -12.04
CA MET A 118 0.85 -2.95 -12.21
C MET A 118 0.46 -2.85 -13.68
N THR A 119 -0.83 -3.08 -13.95
CA THR A 119 -1.38 -3.00 -15.32
C THR A 119 -1.64 -1.56 -15.72
N ASP A 120 -1.75 -1.31 -17.03
CA ASP A 120 -2.07 0.03 -17.55
C ASP A 120 -3.46 0.48 -17.10
N GLU A 121 -4.42 -0.43 -17.05
CA GLU A 121 -5.77 -0.13 -16.55
C GLU A 121 -5.74 0.30 -15.08
N ALA A 122 -4.91 -0.35 -14.27
CA ALA A 122 -4.74 0.04 -12.86
C ALA A 122 -4.14 1.44 -12.75
N ILE A 123 -3.16 1.79 -13.57
CA ILE A 123 -2.55 3.12 -13.59
C ILE A 123 -3.60 4.19 -13.89
N GLU A 124 -4.45 3.98 -14.91
CA GLU A 124 -5.49 4.93 -15.26
C GLU A 124 -6.56 5.06 -14.17
N GLU A 125 -6.93 3.94 -13.54
CA GLU A 125 -7.88 3.96 -12.42
C GLU A 125 -7.31 4.70 -11.21
N ILE A 126 -6.01 4.56 -10.94
CA ILE A 126 -5.33 5.30 -9.86
C ILE A 126 -5.44 6.79 -10.12
N LYS A 127 -5.19 7.24 -11.34
CA LYS A 127 -5.28 8.66 -11.70
C LYS A 127 -6.69 9.21 -11.53
N LYS A 128 -7.69 8.39 -11.85
CA LYS A 128 -9.09 8.80 -11.83
C LYS A 128 -9.70 8.73 -10.42
N GLU A 129 -9.48 7.65 -9.69
CA GLU A 129 -10.22 7.35 -8.46
C GLU A 129 -9.39 7.52 -7.19
N LEU A 130 -8.09 7.22 -7.22
CA LEU A 130 -7.25 7.23 -6.02
C LEU A 130 -6.53 8.56 -5.81
N LEU A 131 -5.84 9.08 -6.83
CA LEU A 131 -5.06 10.31 -6.69
C LEU A 131 -5.85 11.49 -6.16
N PRO A 132 -7.13 11.70 -6.53
CA PRO A 132 -7.91 12.79 -5.95
C PRO A 132 -8.14 12.67 -4.44
N LEU A 133 -7.97 11.48 -3.87
CA LEU A 133 -8.21 11.21 -2.44
C LEU A 133 -6.95 11.31 -1.58
N VAL A 134 -5.75 11.32 -2.19
CA VAL A 134 -4.52 11.27 -1.41
C VAL A 134 -4.09 12.65 -0.92
N THR A 135 -3.46 12.68 0.25
CA THR A 135 -2.89 13.90 0.83
C THR A 135 -1.55 14.23 0.20
N LEU A 136 -0.73 13.21 -0.07
CA LEU A 136 0.61 13.35 -0.62
C LEU A 136 0.94 12.14 -1.49
N ALA A 137 1.47 12.41 -2.67
CA ALA A 137 2.04 11.37 -3.53
C ALA A 137 3.55 11.58 -3.61
N THR A 138 4.31 10.48 -3.63
CA THR A 138 5.77 10.50 -3.62
C THR A 138 6.35 9.76 -4.83
N PRO A 139 6.00 10.16 -6.09
CA PRO A 139 6.55 9.48 -7.26
C PRO A 139 8.03 9.79 -7.42
N ASN A 140 8.80 8.80 -7.92
CA ASN A 140 10.16 9.06 -8.37
C ASN A 140 10.13 9.70 -9.77
N LEU A 141 11.31 10.03 -10.34
CA LEU A 141 11.38 10.70 -11.64
C LEU A 141 10.77 9.86 -12.77
N ASP A 142 10.92 8.55 -12.72
CA ASP A 142 10.41 7.65 -13.75
C ASP A 142 8.89 7.47 -13.67
N GLU A 143 8.30 7.68 -12.49
CA GLU A 143 6.86 7.53 -12.23
C GLU A 143 6.08 8.83 -12.46
N THR A 144 6.77 9.92 -12.59
CA THR A 144 6.17 11.22 -12.85
C THR A 144 5.70 11.32 -14.30
#